data_e3c5dfedf90631cc0bdbaf5c24b895f8
#
_entry.id   e3c5dfedf90631cc0bdbaf5c24b895f8
#
_cell.length_a   1.000
_cell.length_b   1.000
_cell.length_c   1.000
_cell.angle_alpha   90.00
_cell.angle_beta   90.00
_cell.angle_gamma   90.00
#
_symmetry.space_group_name_H-M   'P 1'
#
loop_
_entity.id
_entity.type
_entity.pdbx_description
1 polymer ?
#
loop_
_entity_poly.entity_id
_entity_poly.type
_entity_poly.pdbx_seq_one_letter_code
_entity_poly.pdbx_strand_id
1 'polypeptide(L)'
;VRKILKDNNIGLNEEFNGTTVGKTLLTPTKIYVKEVLKVLEEVKVVGIAHITGGGFHENLPRALKEGLGMKIDKDSYVVPEVFKYLQEKGNIDEEEMYHIFNMGVGMALIVNKEDVDKTLSLIDNAFVLGEVTDESGIKIV
;
A
#
# COMPACT_ATOMS: atom_id res chain seq x y z
N VAL A 1 -2.74 2.61 15.42
CA VAL A 1 -1.87 1.63 16.10
C VAL A 1 -1.83 1.87 17.61
N ARG A 2 -1.33 3.02 18.10
CA ARG A 2 -1.14 3.26 19.55
C ARG A 2 -2.41 3.05 20.39
N LYS A 3 -3.57 3.47 19.86
CA LYS A 3 -4.87 3.24 20.52
C LYS A 3 -5.17 1.75 20.63
N ILE A 4 -5.00 0.99 19.53
CA ILE A 4 -5.22 -0.47 19.51
C ILE A 4 -4.37 -1.17 20.57
N LEU A 5 -3.08 -0.86 20.62
CA LEU A 5 -2.17 -1.43 21.62
C LEU A 5 -2.62 -1.13 23.05
N LYS A 6 -2.99 0.11 23.32
CA LYS A 6 -3.44 0.55 24.64
C LYS A 6 -4.75 -0.12 25.07
N ASP A 7 -5.75 -0.10 24.20
CA ASP A 7 -7.09 -0.60 24.50
C ASP A 7 -7.11 -2.13 24.72
N ASN A 8 -6.14 -2.83 24.11
CA ASN A 8 -5.99 -4.29 24.24
C ASN A 8 -4.87 -4.70 25.23
N ASN A 9 -4.24 -3.76 25.94
CA ASN A 9 -3.11 -4.02 26.84
C ASN A 9 -1.94 -4.77 26.18
N ILE A 10 -1.69 -4.52 24.90
CA ILE A 10 -0.63 -5.19 24.13
C ILE A 10 0.72 -4.54 24.45
N GLY A 11 1.66 -5.34 24.98
CA GLY A 11 3.01 -4.92 25.29
C GLY A 11 3.92 -4.91 24.05
N LEU A 12 4.82 -3.94 23.92
CA LEU A 12 5.77 -3.86 22.80
C LEU A 12 6.77 -5.04 22.77
N ASN A 13 6.98 -5.72 23.88
CA ASN A 13 7.86 -6.89 24.00
C ASN A 13 7.14 -8.22 23.77
N GLU A 14 5.82 -8.21 23.54
CA GLU A 14 5.09 -9.42 23.21
C GLU A 14 5.60 -10.04 21.90
N GLU A 15 5.63 -11.36 21.86
CA GLU A 15 6.08 -12.11 20.69
C GLU A 15 5.12 -11.92 19.52
N PHE A 16 5.66 -11.72 18.35
CA PHE A 16 4.92 -11.62 17.10
C PHE A 16 5.79 -12.14 15.93
N ASN A 17 5.40 -13.26 15.35
CA ASN A 17 6.04 -13.86 14.17
C ASN A 17 7.57 -13.98 14.28
N GLY A 18 8.07 -14.54 15.39
CA GLY A 18 9.52 -14.74 15.63
C GLY A 18 10.29 -13.49 16.03
N THR A 19 9.59 -12.38 16.28
CA THR A 19 10.15 -11.13 16.80
C THR A 19 9.22 -10.54 17.86
N THR A 20 9.18 -9.23 18.03
CA THR A 20 8.25 -8.57 18.95
C THR A 20 7.35 -7.58 18.21
N VAL A 21 6.17 -7.32 18.79
CA VAL A 21 5.23 -6.30 18.30
C VAL A 21 5.96 -4.97 18.10
N GLY A 22 6.75 -4.53 19.05
CA GLY A 22 7.50 -3.28 18.97
C GLY A 22 8.49 -3.23 17.82
N LYS A 23 9.29 -4.29 17.61
CA LYS A 23 10.24 -4.36 16.50
C LYS A 23 9.53 -4.36 15.15
N THR A 24 8.44 -5.11 15.01
CA THR A 24 7.63 -5.13 13.80
C THR A 24 7.08 -3.75 13.47
N LEU A 25 6.51 -3.05 14.45
CA LEU A 25 5.94 -1.71 14.26
C LEU A 25 6.99 -0.62 14.03
N LEU A 26 8.24 -0.85 14.41
CA LEU A 26 9.37 0.05 14.16
C LEU A 26 10.11 -0.26 12.86
N THR A 27 9.65 -1.20 12.04
CA THR A 27 10.23 -1.47 10.73
C THR A 27 10.29 -0.17 9.91
N PRO A 28 11.49 0.25 9.44
CA PRO A 28 11.61 1.49 8.68
C PRO A 28 10.83 1.44 7.37
N THR A 29 10.31 2.58 6.96
CA THR A 29 9.72 2.75 5.63
C THR A 29 10.78 2.48 4.55
N LYS A 30 10.43 1.69 3.53
CA LYS A 30 11.29 1.45 2.37
C LYS A 30 11.60 2.77 1.64
N ILE A 31 12.84 2.92 1.20
CA ILE A 31 13.27 4.06 0.36
C ILE A 31 13.11 3.65 -1.10
N TYR A 32 12.20 4.29 -1.82
CA TYR A 32 11.83 3.94 -3.20
C TYR A 32 12.61 4.71 -4.27
N VAL A 33 13.44 5.68 -3.88
CA VAL A 33 14.05 6.66 -4.81
C VAL A 33 14.78 5.99 -5.97
N LYS A 34 15.66 5.02 -5.71
CA LYS A 34 16.47 4.37 -6.75
C LYS A 34 15.60 3.60 -7.74
N GLU A 35 14.60 2.89 -7.26
CA GLU A 35 13.68 2.09 -8.08
C GLU A 35 12.81 2.99 -8.96
N VAL A 36 12.25 4.04 -8.38
CA VAL A 36 11.42 5.01 -9.11
C VAL A 36 12.23 5.73 -10.17
N LEU A 37 13.43 6.22 -9.85
CA LEU A 37 14.29 6.89 -10.83
C LEU A 37 14.66 5.98 -12.00
N LYS A 38 14.97 4.70 -11.72
CA LYS A 38 15.25 3.71 -12.77
C LYS A 38 14.07 3.53 -13.74
N VAL A 39 12.84 3.50 -13.21
CA VAL A 39 11.64 3.42 -14.07
C VAL A 39 11.46 4.68 -14.89
N LEU A 40 11.63 5.86 -14.28
CA LEU A 40 11.49 7.16 -14.97
C LEU A 40 12.45 7.37 -16.11
N GLU A 41 13.62 6.71 -16.10
CA GLU A 41 14.60 6.76 -17.20
C GLU A 41 14.14 5.97 -18.43
N GLU A 42 13.30 4.96 -18.25
CA GLU A 42 12.95 4.00 -19.31
C GLU A 42 11.46 3.93 -19.67
N VAL A 43 10.59 4.42 -18.79
CA VAL A 43 9.13 4.31 -18.91
C VAL A 43 8.48 5.65 -18.66
N LYS A 44 7.46 5.96 -19.45
CA LYS A 44 6.62 7.13 -19.21
C LYS A 44 5.67 6.88 -18.04
N VAL A 45 6.05 7.33 -16.86
CA VAL A 45 5.19 7.29 -15.67
C VAL A 45 4.20 8.46 -15.73
N VAL A 46 2.90 8.16 -15.61
CA VAL A 46 1.79 9.15 -15.70
C VAL A 46 1.41 9.70 -14.34
N GLY A 47 1.66 8.92 -13.27
CA GLY A 47 1.39 9.33 -11.90
C GLY A 47 2.18 8.50 -10.90
N ILE A 48 2.47 9.08 -9.75
CA ILE A 48 3.19 8.45 -8.64
C ILE A 48 2.45 8.78 -7.35
N ALA A 49 2.15 7.75 -6.55
CA ALA A 49 1.55 7.92 -5.23
C ALA A 49 2.41 7.23 -4.16
N HIS A 50 2.80 7.97 -3.13
CA HIS A 50 3.38 7.41 -1.92
C HIS A 50 2.24 7.13 -0.94
N ILE A 51 2.02 5.86 -0.63
CA ILE A 51 0.89 5.44 0.20
C ILE A 51 1.30 5.49 1.67
N THR A 52 0.75 6.46 2.38
CA THR A 52 1.00 6.73 3.80
C THR A 52 -0.31 6.71 4.60
N GLY A 53 -0.42 7.47 5.69
CA GLY A 53 -1.70 7.65 6.39
C GLY A 53 -2.80 8.14 5.45
N GLY A 54 -4.02 7.65 5.64
CA GLY A 54 -5.12 7.83 4.69
C GLY A 54 -5.23 6.73 3.63
N GLY A 55 -4.30 5.75 3.67
CA GLY A 55 -4.36 4.54 2.84
C GLY A 55 -4.48 4.78 1.36
N PHE A 56 -5.16 3.87 0.66
CA PHE A 56 -5.38 3.98 -0.78
C PHE A 56 -6.33 5.11 -1.13
N HIS A 57 -7.38 5.29 -0.34
CA HIS A 57 -8.46 6.22 -0.64
C HIS A 57 -8.02 7.69 -0.66
N GLU A 58 -7.05 8.08 0.16
CA GLU A 58 -6.54 9.45 0.16
C GLU A 58 -5.32 9.65 -0.75
N ASN A 59 -4.47 8.64 -0.91
CA ASN A 59 -3.19 8.83 -1.60
C ASN A 59 -3.27 8.54 -3.11
N LEU A 60 -3.97 7.50 -3.55
CA LEU A 60 -4.06 7.15 -4.97
C LEU A 60 -4.73 8.24 -5.82
N PRO A 61 -5.87 8.86 -5.40
CA PRO A 61 -6.51 9.90 -6.20
C PRO A 61 -5.63 11.11 -6.50
N ARG A 62 -4.65 11.41 -5.63
CA ARG A 62 -3.71 12.53 -5.85
C ARG A 62 -2.81 12.34 -7.08
N ALA A 63 -2.63 11.10 -7.52
CA ALA A 63 -1.85 10.76 -8.70
C ALA A 63 -2.69 10.66 -9.97
N LEU A 64 -4.02 10.83 -9.87
CA LEU A 64 -4.97 10.74 -10.98
C LEU A 64 -5.40 12.11 -11.47
N LYS A 65 -5.87 12.16 -12.71
CA LYS A 65 -6.63 13.31 -13.23
C LYS A 65 -8.04 13.30 -12.64
N GLU A 66 -8.62 14.50 -12.55
CA GLU A 66 -10.01 14.67 -12.11
C GLU A 66 -10.96 13.80 -12.95
N GLY A 67 -11.91 13.17 -12.27
CA GLY A 67 -12.91 12.27 -12.88
C GLY A 67 -12.47 10.82 -13.04
N LEU A 68 -11.18 10.50 -12.83
CA LEU A 68 -10.69 9.13 -12.86
C LEU A 68 -10.72 8.49 -11.47
N GLY A 69 -10.73 7.16 -11.45
CA GLY A 69 -10.59 6.35 -10.26
C GLY A 69 -9.70 5.14 -10.48
N MET A 70 -9.72 4.23 -9.52
CA MET A 70 -8.98 2.97 -9.61
C MET A 70 -9.80 1.81 -9.09
N LYS A 71 -9.64 0.68 -9.75
CA LYS A 71 -10.06 -0.64 -9.28
C LYS A 71 -8.83 -1.39 -8.80
N ILE A 72 -8.78 -1.66 -7.51
CA ILE A 72 -7.66 -2.32 -6.82
C ILE A 72 -8.01 -3.79 -6.61
N ASP A 73 -7.12 -4.67 -7.05
CA ASP A 73 -7.20 -6.11 -6.78
C ASP A 73 -6.46 -6.42 -5.48
N LYS A 74 -7.19 -6.65 -4.40
CA LYS A 74 -6.62 -6.95 -3.08
C LYS A 74 -5.89 -8.29 -3.03
N ASP A 75 -6.18 -9.21 -3.96
CA ASP A 75 -5.56 -10.51 -4.04
C ASP A 75 -4.28 -10.51 -4.91
N SER A 76 -3.94 -9.37 -5.53
CA SER A 76 -2.73 -9.21 -6.35
C SER A 76 -1.42 -9.24 -5.56
N TYR A 77 -1.47 -9.17 -4.24
CA TYR A 77 -0.31 -9.20 -3.34
C TYR A 77 -0.66 -9.79 -1.98
N VAL A 78 0.37 -10.10 -1.20
CA VAL A 78 0.19 -10.61 0.16
C VAL A 78 0.24 -9.47 1.16
N VAL A 79 -0.89 -9.21 1.83
CA VAL A 79 -0.96 -8.23 2.91
C VAL A 79 -0.09 -8.70 4.09
N PRO A 80 0.86 -7.89 4.58
CA PRO A 80 1.70 -8.26 5.72
C PRO A 80 0.89 -8.56 6.98
N GLU A 81 1.29 -9.61 7.71
CA GLU A 81 0.58 -10.14 8.88
C GLU A 81 0.31 -9.09 9.98
N VAL A 82 1.17 -8.06 10.08
CA VAL A 82 0.97 -6.97 11.04
C VAL A 82 -0.35 -6.23 10.83
N PHE A 83 -0.83 -6.10 9.58
CA PHE A 83 -2.11 -5.43 9.31
C PHE A 83 -3.28 -6.31 9.71
N LYS A 84 -3.22 -7.63 9.49
CA LYS A 84 -4.23 -8.59 9.97
C LYS A 84 -4.31 -8.58 11.49
N TYR A 85 -3.15 -8.58 12.15
CA TYR A 85 -3.05 -8.49 13.60
C TYR A 85 -3.69 -7.20 14.13
N LEU A 86 -3.40 -6.05 13.52
CA LEU A 86 -3.98 -4.76 13.91
C LEU A 86 -5.49 -4.71 13.64
N GLN A 87 -5.95 -5.31 12.56
CA GLN A 87 -7.36 -5.44 12.21
C GLN A 87 -8.13 -6.23 13.28
N GLU A 88 -7.64 -7.41 13.61
CA GLU A 88 -8.26 -8.30 14.64
C GLU A 88 -8.28 -7.62 16.01
N LYS A 89 -7.13 -7.10 16.46
CA LYS A 89 -7.01 -6.45 17.78
C LYS A 89 -7.80 -5.15 17.87
N GLY A 90 -7.92 -4.44 16.77
CA GLY A 90 -8.67 -3.18 16.69
C GLY A 90 -10.15 -3.38 16.39
N ASN A 91 -10.58 -4.59 16.03
CA ASN A 91 -11.92 -4.89 15.51
C ASN A 91 -12.32 -3.89 14.41
N ILE A 92 -11.44 -3.73 13.41
CA ILE A 92 -11.58 -2.76 12.32
C ILE A 92 -12.11 -3.48 11.09
N ASP A 93 -13.11 -2.91 10.43
CA ASP A 93 -13.62 -3.45 9.18
C ASP A 93 -12.55 -3.44 8.07
N GLU A 94 -12.59 -4.42 7.16
CA GLU A 94 -11.59 -4.56 6.09
C GLU A 94 -11.50 -3.28 5.24
N GLU A 95 -12.62 -2.69 4.87
CA GLU A 95 -12.67 -1.46 4.09
C GLU A 95 -11.99 -0.30 4.82
N GLU A 96 -12.25 -0.15 6.11
CA GLU A 96 -11.62 0.89 6.95
C GLU A 96 -10.10 0.70 7.07
N MET A 97 -9.59 -0.54 7.03
CA MET A 97 -8.15 -0.80 6.99
C MET A 97 -7.49 -0.13 5.78
N TYR A 98 -8.13 -0.16 4.59
CA TYR A 98 -7.62 0.49 3.37
C TYR A 98 -7.77 2.03 3.39
N HIS A 99 -8.59 2.57 4.29
CA HIS A 99 -8.64 4.02 4.56
C HIS A 99 -7.56 4.48 5.54
N ILE A 100 -7.15 3.63 6.50
CA ILE A 100 -6.21 4.00 7.55
C ILE A 100 -4.76 3.68 7.17
N PHE A 101 -4.53 2.49 6.58
CA PHE A 101 -3.21 1.92 6.37
C PHE A 101 -2.87 1.75 4.88
N ASN A 102 -1.56 1.69 4.60
CA ASN A 102 -1.07 1.38 3.26
C ASN A 102 -1.15 -0.12 2.90
N MET A 103 -1.57 -0.96 3.81
CA MET A 103 -1.76 -2.40 3.67
C MET A 103 -0.55 -3.17 3.10
N GLY A 104 0.65 -2.60 3.21
CA GLY A 104 1.90 -3.17 2.67
C GLY A 104 2.34 -2.59 1.32
N VAL A 105 1.52 -1.76 0.70
CA VAL A 105 1.85 -1.06 -0.56
C VAL A 105 2.32 0.36 -0.24
N GLY A 106 3.62 0.59 -0.28
CA GLY A 106 4.16 1.92 0.07
C GLY A 106 4.27 2.89 -1.09
N MET A 107 4.39 2.38 -2.34
CA MET A 107 4.52 3.20 -3.54
C MET A 107 3.73 2.61 -4.69
N ALA A 108 2.98 3.43 -5.41
CA ALA A 108 2.29 3.05 -6.64
C ALA A 108 2.75 3.94 -7.80
N LEU A 109 3.02 3.32 -8.95
CA LEU A 109 3.32 3.99 -10.20
C LEU A 109 2.18 3.72 -11.18
N ILE A 110 1.73 4.77 -11.86
CA ILE A 110 0.72 4.68 -12.92
C ILE A 110 1.45 4.77 -14.25
N VAL A 111 1.32 3.73 -15.06
CA VAL A 111 1.95 3.63 -16.38
C VAL A 111 0.91 3.24 -17.43
N ASN A 112 1.23 3.41 -18.71
CA ASN A 112 0.38 2.89 -19.78
C ASN A 112 0.41 1.36 -19.79
N LYS A 113 -0.65 0.75 -20.30
CA LYS A 113 -0.80 -0.70 -20.32
C LYS A 113 0.36 -1.42 -21.05
N GLU A 114 0.83 -0.85 -22.14
CA GLU A 114 1.97 -1.35 -22.91
C GLU A 114 3.30 -1.31 -22.18
N ASP A 115 3.43 -0.49 -21.14
CA ASP A 115 4.65 -0.30 -20.35
C ASP A 115 4.69 -1.17 -19.07
N VAL A 116 3.63 -1.90 -18.77
CA VAL A 116 3.50 -2.69 -17.53
C VAL A 116 4.60 -3.74 -17.41
N ASP A 117 4.76 -4.61 -18.42
CA ASP A 117 5.76 -5.69 -18.39
C ASP A 117 7.19 -5.14 -18.24
N LYS A 118 7.48 -4.04 -18.95
CA LYS A 118 8.76 -3.34 -18.82
C LYS A 118 8.97 -2.80 -17.41
N THR A 119 7.96 -2.14 -16.85
CA THR A 119 8.03 -1.60 -15.48
C THR A 119 8.29 -2.71 -14.46
N LEU A 120 7.57 -3.82 -14.55
CA LEU A 120 7.76 -4.98 -13.67
C LEU A 120 9.17 -5.57 -13.78
N SER A 121 9.76 -5.56 -14.97
CA SER A 121 11.13 -6.05 -15.18
C SER A 121 12.22 -5.16 -14.55
N LEU A 122 11.91 -3.90 -14.28
CA LEU A 122 12.85 -2.92 -13.72
C LEU A 122 12.90 -2.90 -12.19
N ILE A 123 11.88 -3.43 -11.52
CA ILE A 123 11.73 -3.38 -10.06
C ILE A 123 11.48 -4.79 -9.52
N ASP A 124 12.37 -5.25 -8.65
CA ASP A 124 12.18 -6.53 -7.96
C ASP A 124 10.95 -6.49 -7.05
N ASN A 125 10.13 -7.54 -7.10
CA ASN A 125 8.90 -7.69 -6.33
C ASN A 125 7.81 -6.64 -6.62
N ALA A 126 7.87 -5.96 -7.75
CA ALA A 126 6.75 -5.16 -8.23
C ALA A 126 5.61 -6.07 -8.73
N PHE A 127 4.40 -5.60 -8.61
CA PHE A 127 3.19 -6.30 -9.04
C PHE A 127 2.16 -5.31 -9.58
N VAL A 128 1.20 -5.82 -10.34
CA VAL A 128 0.07 -5.02 -10.82
C VAL A 128 -0.95 -4.93 -9.69
N LEU A 129 -1.11 -3.77 -9.11
CA LEU A 129 -2.04 -3.52 -8.01
C LEU A 129 -3.50 -3.42 -8.49
N GLY A 130 -3.71 -2.95 -9.72
CA GLY A 130 -5.04 -2.72 -10.27
C GLY A 130 -4.98 -1.89 -11.55
N GLU A 131 -6.09 -1.27 -11.88
CA GLU A 131 -6.24 -0.47 -13.10
C GLU A 131 -6.93 0.87 -12.84
N VAL A 132 -6.58 1.87 -13.64
CA VAL A 132 -7.26 3.18 -13.66
C VAL A 132 -8.58 3.04 -14.40
N THR A 133 -9.65 3.65 -13.88
CA THR A 133 -10.99 3.63 -14.45
C THR A 133 -11.49 5.04 -14.75
N ASP A 134 -12.51 5.14 -15.59
CA ASP A 134 -13.24 6.37 -15.91
C ASP A 134 -14.33 6.72 -14.89
N GLU A 135 -14.53 5.88 -13.88
CA GLU A 135 -15.38 6.15 -12.74
C GLU A 135 -14.54 6.64 -11.57
N SER A 136 -14.84 7.82 -11.04
CA SER A 136 -14.09 8.38 -9.90
C SER A 136 -14.21 7.52 -8.64
N GLY A 137 -13.16 7.56 -7.80
CA GLY A 137 -13.10 6.84 -6.54
C GLY A 137 -12.18 5.61 -6.59
N ILE A 138 -12.00 5.00 -5.43
CA ILE A 138 -11.19 3.79 -5.26
C ILE A 138 -12.13 2.64 -4.91
N LYS A 139 -12.12 1.60 -5.73
CA LYS A 139 -12.88 0.36 -5.51
C LYS A 139 -11.88 -0.76 -5.18
N ILE A 140 -12.03 -1.38 -4.02
CA ILE A 140 -11.26 -2.57 -3.62
C ILE A 140 -12.11 -3.81 -3.98
N VAL A 141 -11.54 -4.75 -4.72
CA VAL A 141 -12.23 -5.97 -5.18
C VAL A 141 -11.44 -7.22 -4.83
#